data_1d7d7f0efbdb60e55f2db3b13cb3e63d
#
_entry.id   1d7d7f0efbdb60e55f2db3b13cb3e63d
#
_cell.length_a   1.000
_cell.length_b   1.000
_cell.length_c   1.000
_cell.angle_alpha   90.00
_cell.angle_beta   90.00
_cell.angle_gamma   90.00
#
_symmetry.space_group_name_H-M   'P 1'
#
loop_
_entity.id
_entity.type
_entity.pdbx_description
1 polymer ?
#
loop_
_entity_poly.entity_id
_entity_poly.type
_entity_poly.pdbx_seq_one_letter_code
_entity_poly.pdbx_strand_id
1 'polypeptide(L)'
;MKKNFLCALSLVVSVIALVVSLLRNSTWDVDYPSLLVSVLSVLVTLLIGWNIYTVFDLNSRKKDMDAKIKLVGEQLLLMRQQADTNRGLLEQSISNLYYLQLGVPHPIPMVYFYLSHVIMAITAFSHVQEFQTCEALIKGVKEVVVRPEQTSLKEQQKRELFVLLSCVQDTQRLPSYPDLLNIVARLETDKR
;
A
#
# COMPACT_ATOMS: atom_id res chain seq x y z
N MET A 1 -26.15 -17.78 1.89
CA MET A 1 -27.19 -17.10 2.69
C MET A 1 -28.62 -17.48 2.29
N LYS A 2 -29.04 -17.40 1.02
CA LYS A 2 -30.43 -17.75 0.62
C LYS A 2 -30.87 -19.17 0.99
N LYS A 3 -30.01 -20.19 0.93
CA LYS A 3 -30.37 -21.58 1.27
C LYS A 3 -30.71 -21.78 2.75
N ASN A 4 -29.95 -21.17 3.67
CA ASN A 4 -30.19 -21.32 5.11
C ASN A 4 -31.43 -20.56 5.55
N PHE A 5 -31.74 -19.42 4.91
CA PHE A 5 -32.97 -18.67 5.15
C PHE A 5 -34.19 -19.47 4.70
N LEU A 6 -34.15 -20.10 3.52
CA LEU A 6 -35.24 -20.94 3.03
C LEU A 6 -35.47 -22.17 3.92
N CYS A 7 -34.40 -22.80 4.46
CA CYS A 7 -34.51 -23.89 5.40
C CYS A 7 -35.18 -23.45 6.73
N ALA A 8 -34.77 -22.30 7.27
CA ALA A 8 -35.36 -21.77 8.50
C ALA A 8 -36.83 -21.40 8.30
N LEU A 9 -37.17 -20.76 7.17
CA LEU A 9 -38.54 -20.42 6.81
C LEU A 9 -39.41 -21.68 6.65
N SER A 10 -38.91 -22.71 5.96
CA SER A 10 -39.57 -24.01 5.78
C SER A 10 -39.85 -24.70 7.12
N LEU A 11 -38.89 -24.64 8.05
CA LEU A 11 -39.03 -25.23 9.39
C LEU A 11 -40.11 -24.50 10.20
N VAL A 12 -40.15 -23.17 10.16
CA VAL A 12 -41.19 -22.36 10.83
C VAL A 12 -42.56 -22.67 10.25
N VAL A 13 -42.70 -22.74 8.91
CA VAL A 13 -43.97 -23.09 8.25
C VAL A 13 -44.40 -24.50 8.62
N SER A 14 -43.48 -25.48 8.68
CA SER A 14 -43.76 -26.85 9.12
C SER A 14 -44.27 -26.92 10.54
N VAL A 15 -43.65 -26.16 11.46
CA VAL A 15 -44.09 -26.12 12.88
C VAL A 15 -45.49 -25.51 12.98
N ILE A 16 -45.76 -24.43 12.26
CA ILE A 16 -47.11 -23.80 12.26
C ILE A 16 -48.15 -24.78 11.69
N ALA A 17 -47.83 -25.46 10.58
CA ALA A 17 -48.74 -26.42 9.97
C ALA A 17 -49.02 -27.60 10.94
N LEU A 18 -48.03 -28.08 11.67
CA LEU A 18 -48.16 -29.13 12.67
C LEU A 18 -49.06 -28.69 13.84
N VAL A 19 -48.85 -27.49 14.35
CA VAL A 19 -49.68 -26.94 15.43
C VAL A 19 -51.14 -26.79 14.96
N VAL A 20 -51.37 -26.25 13.75
CA VAL A 20 -52.74 -26.11 13.20
C VAL A 20 -53.37 -27.46 12.97
N SER A 21 -52.62 -28.49 12.54
CA SER A 21 -53.14 -29.87 12.36
C SER A 21 -53.53 -30.53 13.68
N LEU A 22 -52.72 -30.35 14.73
CA LEU A 22 -53.04 -30.85 16.09
C LEU A 22 -54.28 -30.21 16.64
N LEU A 23 -54.46 -28.90 16.45
CA LEU A 23 -55.63 -28.15 16.89
C LEU A 23 -56.92 -28.55 16.19
N ARG A 24 -56.83 -28.87 14.89
CA ARG A 24 -57.98 -29.30 14.07
C ARG A 24 -58.50 -30.67 14.47
N ASN A 25 -57.65 -31.53 15.05
CA ASN A 25 -58.02 -32.90 15.38
C ASN A 25 -58.35 -33.13 16.88
N SER A 26 -58.23 -32.10 17.72
CA SER A 26 -58.52 -32.21 19.16
C SER A 26 -59.93 -31.76 19.46
N THR A 27 -60.74 -32.62 20.08
CA THR A 27 -62.08 -32.33 20.69
C THR A 27 -61.93 -31.61 22.04
N TRP A 28 -60.84 -30.96 22.25
CA TRP A 28 -60.52 -30.27 23.51
C TRP A 28 -61.08 -28.85 23.48
N ASP A 29 -61.70 -28.43 24.53
CA ASP A 29 -62.15 -27.06 24.77
C ASP A 29 -60.91 -26.17 24.92
N VAL A 30 -60.38 -25.71 23.80
CA VAL A 30 -59.14 -24.89 23.77
C VAL A 30 -59.50 -23.44 24.00
N ASP A 31 -59.00 -22.90 25.11
CA ASP A 31 -59.04 -21.45 25.35
C ASP A 31 -58.15 -20.73 24.30
N TYR A 32 -58.83 -20.15 23.29
CA TYR A 32 -58.19 -19.45 22.17
C TYR A 32 -57.17 -18.38 22.59
N PRO A 33 -57.44 -17.55 23.64
CA PRO A 33 -56.45 -16.58 24.13
C PRO A 33 -55.16 -17.19 24.62
N SER A 34 -55.20 -18.29 25.37
CA SER A 34 -54.01 -18.95 25.92
C SER A 34 -53.14 -19.61 24.83
N LEU A 35 -53.79 -20.15 23.82
CA LEU A 35 -53.11 -20.70 22.64
C LEU A 35 -52.42 -19.61 21.83
N LEU A 36 -53.08 -18.48 21.62
CA LEU A 36 -52.53 -17.35 20.89
C LEU A 36 -51.29 -16.79 21.58
N VAL A 37 -51.34 -16.66 22.93
CA VAL A 37 -50.20 -16.25 23.74
C VAL A 37 -49.04 -17.24 23.63
N SER A 38 -49.31 -18.54 23.65
CA SER A 38 -48.27 -19.59 23.51
C SER A 38 -47.56 -19.56 22.15
N VAL A 39 -48.34 -19.42 21.06
CA VAL A 39 -47.76 -19.30 19.69
C VAL A 39 -46.95 -18.02 19.59
N LEU A 40 -47.45 -16.90 20.12
CA LEU A 40 -46.74 -15.63 20.09
C LEU A 40 -45.42 -15.70 20.88
N SER A 41 -45.41 -16.37 22.04
CA SER A 41 -44.24 -16.58 22.86
C SER A 41 -43.16 -17.37 22.11
N VAL A 42 -43.53 -18.44 21.39
CA VAL A 42 -42.61 -19.22 20.58
C VAL A 42 -42.03 -18.39 19.42
N LEU A 43 -42.88 -17.61 18.74
CA LEU A 43 -42.42 -16.72 17.65
C LEU A 43 -41.44 -15.66 18.15
N VAL A 44 -41.72 -15.03 19.30
CA VAL A 44 -40.81 -14.05 19.90
C VAL A 44 -39.48 -14.68 20.28
N THR A 45 -39.49 -15.90 20.86
CA THR A 45 -38.27 -16.61 21.25
C THR A 45 -37.42 -16.95 20.00
N LEU A 46 -38.05 -17.42 18.92
CA LEU A 46 -37.36 -17.69 17.64
C LEU A 46 -36.78 -16.40 17.04
N LEU A 47 -37.48 -15.30 17.11
CA LEU A 47 -37.04 -14.01 16.58
C LEU A 47 -35.83 -13.45 17.35
N ILE A 48 -35.85 -13.60 18.68
CA ILE A 48 -34.73 -13.22 19.55
C ILE A 48 -33.51 -14.13 19.23
N GLY A 49 -33.70 -15.42 19.15
CA GLY A 49 -32.64 -16.38 18.80
C GLY A 49 -32.01 -16.09 17.42
N TRP A 50 -32.84 -15.76 16.45
CA TRP A 50 -32.38 -15.36 15.12
C TRP A 50 -31.57 -14.06 15.16
N ASN A 51 -32.02 -13.04 15.88
CA ASN A 51 -31.29 -11.79 16.03
C ASN A 51 -29.90 -12.01 16.67
N ILE A 52 -29.86 -12.79 17.75
CA ILE A 52 -28.60 -13.15 18.44
C ILE A 52 -27.65 -13.85 17.44
N TYR A 53 -28.14 -14.88 16.73
CA TYR A 53 -27.35 -15.59 15.72
C TYR A 53 -26.81 -14.66 14.65
N THR A 54 -27.64 -13.76 14.12
CA THR A 54 -27.25 -12.80 13.09
C THR A 54 -26.16 -11.85 13.58
N VAL A 55 -26.24 -11.39 14.83
CA VAL A 55 -25.22 -10.52 15.43
C VAL A 55 -23.88 -11.25 15.57
N PHE A 56 -23.90 -12.54 16.00
CA PHE A 56 -22.69 -13.34 16.10
C PHE A 56 -22.05 -13.59 14.72
N ASP A 57 -22.85 -13.94 13.69
CA ASP A 57 -22.37 -14.15 12.33
C ASP A 57 -21.75 -12.86 11.75
N LEU A 58 -22.39 -11.72 11.95
CA LEU A 58 -21.87 -10.41 11.52
C LEU A 58 -20.55 -10.07 12.22
N ASN A 59 -20.45 -10.33 13.52
CA ASN A 59 -19.24 -10.03 14.28
C ASN A 59 -18.06 -10.94 13.86
N SER A 60 -18.32 -12.23 13.58
CA SER A 60 -17.32 -13.13 13.03
C SER A 60 -16.83 -12.66 11.66
N ARG A 61 -17.75 -12.30 10.76
CA ARG A 61 -17.42 -11.78 9.42
C ARG A 61 -16.64 -10.47 9.46
N LYS A 62 -16.97 -9.60 10.43
CA LYS A 62 -16.22 -8.35 10.64
C LYS A 62 -14.76 -8.66 11.01
N LYS A 63 -14.52 -9.58 11.95
CA LYS A 63 -13.16 -10.01 12.32
C LYS A 63 -12.37 -10.57 11.14
N ASP A 64 -13.01 -11.41 10.33
CA ASP A 64 -12.38 -11.99 9.13
C ASP A 64 -12.05 -10.90 8.10
N MET A 65 -12.93 -9.91 7.96
CA MET A 65 -12.71 -8.79 7.04
C MET A 65 -11.59 -7.88 7.53
N ASP A 66 -11.54 -7.56 8.83
CA ASP A 66 -10.46 -6.77 9.43
C ASP A 66 -9.10 -7.47 9.27
N ALA A 67 -9.05 -8.79 9.45
CA ALA A 67 -7.84 -9.59 9.22
C ALA A 67 -7.38 -9.54 7.74
N LYS A 68 -8.33 -9.64 6.80
CA LYS A 68 -8.03 -9.52 5.36
C LYS A 68 -7.56 -8.13 4.98
N ILE A 69 -8.18 -7.07 5.53
CA ILE A 69 -7.77 -5.67 5.28
C ILE A 69 -6.33 -5.47 5.76
N LYS A 70 -5.97 -5.98 6.96
CA LYS A 70 -4.61 -5.91 7.48
C LYS A 70 -3.61 -6.60 6.56
N LEU A 71 -3.94 -7.83 6.11
CA LEU A 71 -3.07 -8.60 5.20
C LEU A 71 -2.87 -7.89 3.86
N VAL A 72 -3.94 -7.31 3.28
CA VAL A 72 -3.85 -6.51 2.06
C VAL A 72 -2.99 -5.27 2.27
N GLY A 73 -3.12 -4.61 3.43
CA GLY A 73 -2.27 -3.47 3.79
C GLY A 73 -0.78 -3.83 3.85
N GLU A 74 -0.43 -4.96 4.46
CA GLU A 74 0.94 -5.47 4.51
C GLU A 74 1.47 -5.82 3.10
N GLN A 75 0.65 -6.45 2.26
CA GLN A 75 1.03 -6.75 0.88
C GLN A 75 1.27 -5.49 0.04
N LEU A 76 0.42 -4.47 0.18
CA LEU A 76 0.60 -3.20 -0.51
C LEU A 76 1.90 -2.49 -0.10
N LEU A 77 2.26 -2.56 1.19
CA LEU A 77 3.50 -1.98 1.68
C LEU A 77 4.72 -2.68 1.09
N LEU A 78 4.71 -4.02 1.05
CA LEU A 78 5.77 -4.82 0.42
C LEU A 78 5.90 -4.54 -1.08
N MET A 79 4.76 -4.45 -1.80
CA MET A 79 4.75 -4.10 -3.22
C MET A 79 5.33 -2.71 -3.47
N ARG A 80 5.02 -1.74 -2.61
CA ARG A 80 5.58 -0.39 -2.71
C ARG A 80 7.10 -0.41 -2.49
N GLN A 81 7.58 -1.08 -1.46
CA GLN A 81 9.02 -1.23 -1.22
C GLN A 81 9.73 -1.88 -2.41
N GLN A 82 9.15 -2.94 -2.97
CA GLN A 82 9.72 -3.61 -4.14
C GLN A 82 9.72 -2.70 -5.38
N ALA A 83 8.66 -1.90 -5.59
CA ALA A 83 8.61 -0.94 -6.68
C ALA A 83 9.67 0.15 -6.54
N ASP A 84 9.89 0.68 -5.34
CA ASP A 84 10.94 1.67 -5.07
C ASP A 84 12.34 1.08 -5.26
N THR A 85 12.59 -0.16 -4.80
CA THR A 85 13.85 -0.86 -5.03
C THR A 85 14.10 -1.06 -6.53
N ASN A 86 13.12 -1.55 -7.28
CA ASN A 86 13.25 -1.76 -8.72
C ASN A 86 13.50 -0.44 -9.47
N ARG A 87 12.84 0.64 -9.04
CA ARG A 87 13.09 1.99 -9.57
C ARG A 87 14.53 2.42 -9.30
N GLY A 88 15.02 2.24 -8.07
CA GLY A 88 16.41 2.55 -7.71
C GLY A 88 17.42 1.82 -8.60
N LEU A 89 17.24 0.51 -8.81
CA LEU A 89 18.09 -0.30 -9.69
C LEU A 89 18.03 0.15 -11.15
N LEU A 90 16.85 0.52 -11.65
CA LEU A 90 16.69 1.04 -13.00
C LEU A 90 17.44 2.37 -13.17
N GLU A 91 17.25 3.32 -12.28
CA GLU A 91 17.91 4.62 -12.30
C GLU A 91 19.44 4.48 -12.19
N GLN A 92 19.90 3.57 -11.33
CA GLN A 92 21.33 3.25 -11.22
C GLN A 92 21.87 2.66 -12.53
N SER A 93 21.13 1.78 -13.19
CA SER A 93 21.55 1.19 -14.46
C SER A 93 21.64 2.25 -15.56
N ILE A 94 20.67 3.18 -15.61
CA ILE A 94 20.68 4.30 -16.55
C ILE A 94 21.86 5.24 -16.25
N SER A 95 22.12 5.54 -14.97
CA SER A 95 23.27 6.38 -14.60
C SER A 95 24.60 5.76 -15.04
N ASN A 96 24.76 4.45 -14.91
CA ASN A 96 25.95 3.74 -15.35
C ASN A 96 26.14 3.82 -16.88
N LEU A 97 25.05 3.83 -17.66
CA LEU A 97 25.14 4.04 -19.11
C LEU A 97 25.65 5.45 -19.43
N TYR A 98 25.17 6.48 -18.73
CA TYR A 98 25.68 7.84 -18.90
C TYR A 98 27.14 7.98 -18.41
N TYR A 99 27.49 7.29 -17.32
CA TYR A 99 28.87 7.25 -16.84
C TYR A 99 29.84 6.75 -17.93
N LEU A 100 29.49 5.68 -18.63
CA LEU A 100 30.31 5.14 -19.72
C LEU A 100 30.46 6.13 -20.88
N GLN A 101 29.53 7.04 -21.06
CA GLN A 101 29.55 8.05 -22.11
C GLN A 101 30.27 9.34 -21.71
N LEU A 102 30.60 9.54 -20.43
CA LEU A 102 31.30 10.76 -19.97
C LEU A 102 32.70 10.95 -20.55
N GLY A 103 33.32 9.85 -21.04
CA GLY A 103 34.64 9.88 -21.69
C GLY A 103 34.61 10.27 -23.18
N VAL A 104 33.43 10.40 -23.79
CA VAL A 104 33.25 10.69 -25.21
C VAL A 104 32.81 12.16 -25.38
N PRO A 105 33.40 12.93 -26.31
CA PRO A 105 32.93 14.28 -26.56
C PRO A 105 31.52 14.26 -27.14
N HIS A 106 30.57 14.73 -26.34
CA HIS A 106 29.15 14.83 -26.72
C HIS A 106 28.67 16.28 -26.67
N PRO A 107 27.76 16.69 -27.57
CA PRO A 107 27.18 18.05 -27.56
C PRO A 107 26.19 18.28 -26.40
N ILE A 108 25.87 17.23 -25.62
CA ILE A 108 24.90 17.30 -24.53
C ILE A 108 25.62 17.11 -23.19
N PRO A 109 25.27 17.86 -22.14
CA PRO A 109 25.91 17.72 -20.83
C PRO A 109 25.56 16.39 -20.16
N MET A 110 26.30 15.34 -20.52
CA MET A 110 26.11 13.97 -19.98
C MET A 110 26.20 13.93 -18.45
N VAL A 111 26.98 14.84 -17.86
CA VAL A 111 27.10 14.99 -16.40
C VAL A 111 25.75 15.28 -15.75
N TYR A 112 24.91 16.11 -16.38
CA TYR A 112 23.57 16.39 -15.87
C TYR A 112 22.73 15.12 -15.82
N PHE A 113 22.67 14.37 -16.89
CA PHE A 113 21.88 13.12 -16.94
C PHE A 113 22.42 12.08 -15.96
N TYR A 114 23.74 11.92 -15.88
CA TYR A 114 24.37 11.04 -14.90
C TYR A 114 23.95 11.41 -13.48
N LEU A 115 24.13 12.68 -13.06
CA LEU A 115 23.80 13.14 -11.72
C LEU A 115 22.30 13.04 -11.43
N SER A 116 21.44 13.39 -12.38
CA SER A 116 19.98 13.31 -12.18
C SER A 116 19.53 11.86 -11.90
N HIS A 117 20.03 10.90 -12.65
CA HIS A 117 19.68 9.50 -12.44
C HIS A 117 20.31 8.91 -11.18
N VAL A 118 21.54 9.29 -10.82
CA VAL A 118 22.12 8.90 -9.52
C VAL A 118 21.30 9.45 -8.36
N ILE A 119 20.89 10.72 -8.40
CA ILE A 119 20.08 11.32 -7.33
C ILE A 119 18.70 10.66 -7.26
N MET A 120 18.07 10.34 -8.41
CA MET A 120 16.81 9.58 -8.43
C MET A 120 16.97 8.17 -7.86
N ALA A 121 18.09 7.49 -8.13
CA ALA A 121 18.40 6.19 -7.53
C ALA A 121 18.57 6.32 -6.00
N ILE A 122 19.34 7.31 -5.52
CA ILE A 122 19.52 7.60 -4.10
C ILE A 122 18.16 7.87 -3.43
N THR A 123 17.29 8.65 -4.08
CA THR A 123 15.94 8.94 -3.58
C THR A 123 15.12 7.66 -3.43
N ALA A 124 15.11 6.80 -4.44
CA ALA A 124 14.36 5.55 -4.40
C ALA A 124 14.89 4.60 -3.31
N PHE A 125 16.22 4.44 -3.19
CA PHE A 125 16.84 3.61 -2.17
C PHE A 125 16.67 4.19 -0.75
N SER A 126 16.63 5.51 -0.59
CA SER A 126 16.36 6.13 0.72
C SER A 126 14.96 5.81 1.24
N HIS A 127 13.95 5.71 0.35
CA HIS A 127 12.58 5.32 0.70
C HIS A 127 12.50 3.89 1.25
N VAL A 128 13.36 2.98 0.79
CA VAL A 128 13.42 1.59 1.27
C VAL A 128 14.50 1.37 2.32
N GLN A 129 15.13 2.47 2.80
CA GLN A 129 16.17 2.47 3.84
C GLN A 129 17.46 1.73 3.48
N GLU A 130 17.77 1.62 2.21
CA GLU A 130 19.00 1.04 1.65
C GLU A 130 20.17 2.03 1.70
N PHE A 131 20.50 2.53 2.89
CA PHE A 131 21.49 3.60 3.08
C PHE A 131 22.91 3.23 2.64
N GLN A 132 23.29 1.96 2.73
CA GLN A 132 24.61 1.50 2.25
C GLN A 132 24.75 1.68 0.74
N THR A 133 23.69 1.36 -0.01
CA THR A 133 23.63 1.56 -1.46
C THR A 133 23.68 3.05 -1.80
N CYS A 134 22.95 3.88 -1.07
CA CYS A 134 22.99 5.33 -1.22
C CYS A 134 24.41 5.88 -1.01
N GLU A 135 25.10 5.48 0.06
CA GLU A 135 26.47 5.90 0.33
C GLU A 135 27.46 5.46 -0.76
N ALA A 136 27.32 4.25 -1.29
CA ALA A 136 28.15 3.78 -2.39
C ALA A 136 27.96 4.64 -3.66
N LEU A 137 26.71 4.99 -3.97
CA LEU A 137 26.39 5.88 -5.10
C LEU A 137 26.99 7.28 -4.93
N ILE A 138 26.88 7.87 -3.73
CA ILE A 138 27.45 9.19 -3.43
C ILE A 138 28.97 9.17 -3.57
N LYS A 139 29.64 8.12 -3.08
CA LYS A 139 31.10 7.95 -3.26
C LYS A 139 31.48 7.84 -4.73
N GLY A 140 30.71 7.09 -5.53
CA GLY A 140 30.91 7.01 -6.98
C GLY A 140 30.81 8.38 -7.66
N VAL A 141 29.87 9.23 -7.26
CA VAL A 141 29.76 10.60 -7.80
C VAL A 141 31.02 11.40 -7.53
N LYS A 142 31.62 11.28 -6.34
CA LYS A 142 32.89 11.99 -6.03
C LYS A 142 34.03 11.62 -6.98
N GLU A 143 34.13 10.37 -7.33
CA GLU A 143 35.20 9.88 -8.23
C GLU A 143 35.01 10.39 -9.66
N VAL A 144 33.75 10.55 -10.10
CA VAL A 144 33.41 10.94 -11.47
C VAL A 144 33.54 12.45 -11.70
N VAL A 145 33.06 13.25 -10.77
CA VAL A 145 32.94 14.73 -10.93
C VAL A 145 34.27 15.46 -10.68
N VAL A 146 35.32 14.75 -10.25
CA VAL A 146 36.66 15.35 -10.07
C VAL A 146 37.29 15.88 -11.39
N ARG A 147 36.68 15.63 -12.56
CA ARG A 147 37.18 16.12 -13.87
C ARG A 147 36.43 17.39 -14.30
N PRO A 148 36.95 18.60 -14.05
CA PRO A 148 36.23 19.86 -14.24
C PRO A 148 35.98 20.24 -15.71
N GLU A 149 36.67 19.60 -16.66
CA GLU A 149 36.64 20.03 -18.06
C GLU A 149 35.36 19.71 -18.84
N GLN A 150 34.41 18.97 -18.23
CA GLN A 150 33.16 18.53 -18.88
C GLN A 150 31.88 18.95 -18.11
N THR A 151 31.99 19.89 -17.18
CA THR A 151 30.98 20.10 -16.14
C THR A 151 30.20 21.41 -16.21
N SER A 152 30.13 22.06 -17.37
CA SER A 152 29.26 23.24 -17.48
C SER A 152 27.79 22.83 -17.60
N LEU A 153 27.00 23.17 -16.60
CA LEU A 153 25.56 22.97 -16.56
C LEU A 153 24.84 24.27 -16.88
N LYS A 154 23.63 24.16 -17.46
CA LYS A 154 22.72 25.31 -17.51
C LYS A 154 22.19 25.61 -16.10
N GLU A 155 21.94 26.86 -15.79
CA GLU A 155 21.40 27.30 -14.49
C GLU A 155 20.10 26.53 -14.12
N GLN A 156 19.24 26.30 -15.11
CA GLN A 156 18.01 25.53 -14.94
C GLN A 156 18.31 24.08 -14.52
N GLN A 157 19.27 23.41 -15.17
CA GLN A 157 19.66 22.05 -14.85
C GLN A 157 20.21 21.94 -13.42
N LYS A 158 20.99 22.92 -12.99
CA LYS A 158 21.51 22.98 -11.62
C LYS A 158 20.37 23.10 -10.60
N ARG A 159 19.36 23.94 -10.88
CA ARG A 159 18.16 24.05 -10.03
C ARG A 159 17.38 22.76 -9.97
N GLU A 160 17.20 22.07 -11.09
CA GLU A 160 16.52 20.78 -11.14
C GLU A 160 17.23 19.72 -10.28
N LEU A 161 18.57 19.67 -10.30
CA LEU A 161 19.35 18.78 -9.42
C LEU A 161 19.11 19.09 -7.93
N PHE A 162 19.03 20.36 -7.54
CA PHE A 162 18.71 20.73 -6.15
C PHE A 162 17.27 20.33 -5.76
N VAL A 163 16.32 20.42 -6.67
CA VAL A 163 14.95 19.92 -6.44
C VAL A 163 14.97 18.41 -6.22
N LEU A 164 15.69 17.65 -7.05
CA LEU A 164 15.83 16.21 -6.87
C LEU A 164 16.50 15.85 -5.54
N LEU A 165 17.56 16.58 -5.16
CA LEU A 165 18.23 16.38 -3.85
C LEU A 165 17.26 16.63 -2.68
N SER A 166 16.38 17.59 -2.77
CA SER A 166 15.38 17.86 -1.71
C SER A 166 14.38 16.73 -1.51
N CYS A 167 14.24 15.80 -2.47
CA CYS A 167 13.37 14.63 -2.37
C CYS A 167 14.01 13.44 -1.63
N VAL A 168 15.32 13.48 -1.34
CA VAL A 168 16.02 12.41 -0.61
C VAL A 168 15.55 12.40 0.85
N GLN A 169 15.09 11.23 1.31
CA GLN A 169 14.62 11.08 2.70
C GLN A 169 15.76 10.66 3.64
N ASP A 170 15.56 10.92 4.93
CA ASP A 170 16.46 10.50 6.01
C ASP A 170 17.94 10.87 5.78
N THR A 171 18.21 12.05 5.21
CA THR A 171 19.56 12.52 4.90
C THR A 171 20.52 12.52 6.07
N GLN A 172 19.99 12.56 7.31
CA GLN A 172 20.78 12.44 8.56
C GLN A 172 21.49 11.06 8.68
N ARG A 173 20.97 10.03 7.98
CA ARG A 173 21.56 8.68 7.94
C ARG A 173 22.56 8.50 6.81
N LEU A 174 22.82 9.55 6.03
CA LEU A 174 23.74 9.58 4.91
C LEU A 174 24.89 10.54 5.21
N PRO A 175 25.98 10.09 5.87
CA PRO A 175 27.13 10.93 6.21
C PRO A 175 27.75 11.66 5.02
N SER A 176 27.73 11.05 3.83
CA SER A 176 28.27 11.63 2.61
C SER A 176 27.30 12.57 1.87
N TYR A 177 26.06 12.74 2.34
CA TYR A 177 25.07 13.60 1.68
C TYR A 177 25.50 15.07 1.56
N PRO A 178 26.13 15.71 2.59
CA PRO A 178 26.67 17.06 2.46
C PRO A 178 27.70 17.20 1.34
N ASP A 179 28.48 16.15 1.09
CA ASP A 179 29.47 16.16 0.00
C ASP A 179 28.78 16.16 -1.36
N LEU A 180 27.70 15.41 -1.53
CA LEU A 180 26.91 15.42 -2.76
C LEU A 180 26.31 16.81 -3.03
N LEU A 181 25.78 17.47 -2.00
CA LEU A 181 25.31 18.86 -2.08
C LEU A 181 26.44 19.81 -2.51
N ASN A 182 27.61 19.69 -1.91
CA ASN A 182 28.79 20.50 -2.24
C ASN A 182 29.26 20.26 -3.68
N ILE A 183 29.24 19.03 -4.16
CA ILE A 183 29.57 18.70 -5.55
C ILE A 183 28.64 19.45 -6.50
N VAL A 184 27.31 19.31 -6.33
CA VAL A 184 26.33 19.98 -7.18
C VAL A 184 26.43 21.51 -7.09
N ALA A 185 26.70 22.05 -5.91
CA ALA A 185 26.89 23.48 -5.70
C ALA A 185 28.10 24.04 -6.44
N ARG A 186 29.20 23.29 -6.53
CA ARG A 186 30.46 23.71 -7.16
C ARG A 186 30.47 23.55 -8.68
N LEU A 187 29.48 22.86 -9.28
CA LEU A 187 29.40 22.73 -10.73
C LEU A 187 29.26 24.12 -11.37
N GLU A 188 30.13 24.40 -12.31
CA GLU A 188 30.09 25.67 -13.04
C GLU A 188 28.82 25.76 -13.89
N THR A 189 28.25 26.96 -13.94
CA THR A 189 27.09 27.24 -14.79
C THR A 189 27.52 28.02 -16.01
N ASP A 190 27.14 27.54 -17.18
CA ASP A 190 27.29 28.33 -18.42
C ASP A 190 26.34 29.53 -18.37
N LYS A 191 26.90 30.73 -18.47
CA LYS A 191 26.16 31.98 -18.42
C LYS A 191 25.57 32.38 -19.77
N ARG A 192 25.55 31.48 -20.75
CA ARG A 192 24.98 31.75 -22.08
C ARG A 192 23.49 31.39 -22.15
#